data_0caae4345d944325fd56bc7ce4e75e13
#
_entry.id   0caae4345d944325fd56bc7ce4e75e13
#
_cell.length_a   1.000
_cell.length_b   1.000
_cell.length_c   1.000
_cell.angle_alpha   90.00
_cell.angle_beta   90.00
_cell.angle_gamma   90.00
#
_symmetry.space_group_name_H-M   'P 1'
#
loop_
_entity.id
_entity.type
_entity.pdbx_description
1 polymer ?
#
loop_
_entity_poly.entity_id
_entity_poly.type
_entity_poly.pdbx_seq_one_letter_code
_entity_poly.pdbx_strand_id
1 'polypeptide(L)'
;MTRWEELEQLRERARARGIPVARPQTFRLLLDTVRSLNPERILEIGTAVGCSAAGMLLAAPRARLTGIDLQEDCCREARENLVALGCAERALIHNGDASEIIPVLSGTYDFIFLDGPKGHYFEYLPFLKPLLPKGGILFADNVPFFGYADGERKAPRR
;
A
#
# COMPACT_ATOMS: atom_id res chain seq x y z
N MET A 1 -0.62 -25.96 2.23
CA MET A 1 -0.82 -24.57 2.73
C MET A 1 -1.28 -23.68 1.59
N THR A 2 -2.31 -22.91 1.82
CA THR A 2 -2.80 -21.92 0.83
C THR A 2 -1.92 -20.67 0.83
N ARG A 3 -1.93 -19.92 -0.28
CA ARG A 3 -1.21 -18.62 -0.33
C ARG A 3 -1.70 -17.60 0.71
N TRP A 4 -2.97 -17.70 1.13
CA TRP A 4 -3.51 -16.87 2.20
C TRP A 4 -2.93 -17.23 3.57
N GLU A 5 -2.76 -18.51 3.85
CA GLU A 5 -2.09 -18.99 5.07
C GLU A 5 -0.61 -18.60 5.08
N GLU A 6 0.08 -18.72 3.94
CA GLU A 6 1.46 -18.27 3.78
C GLU A 6 1.60 -16.76 4.01
N LEU A 7 0.66 -15.99 3.48
CA LEU A 7 0.60 -14.53 3.69
C LEU A 7 0.39 -14.19 5.16
N GLU A 8 -0.51 -14.87 5.86
CA GLU A 8 -0.74 -14.60 7.28
C GLU A 8 0.50 -14.93 8.12
N GLN A 9 1.19 -16.02 7.82
CA GLN A 9 2.48 -16.34 8.45
C GLN A 9 3.54 -15.26 8.18
N LEU A 10 3.58 -14.71 6.96
CA LEU A 10 4.47 -13.60 6.63
C LEU A 10 4.14 -12.37 7.48
N ARG A 11 2.86 -12.02 7.61
CA ARG A 11 2.39 -10.91 8.44
C ARG A 11 2.77 -11.08 9.91
N GLU A 12 2.60 -12.28 10.45
CA GLU A 12 2.99 -12.62 11.84
C GLU A 12 4.49 -12.50 12.05
N ARG A 13 5.31 -12.99 11.12
CA ARG A 13 6.78 -12.84 11.18
C ARG A 13 7.21 -11.38 11.11
N ALA A 14 6.62 -10.60 10.24
CA ALA A 14 6.90 -9.17 10.12
C ALA A 14 6.55 -8.42 11.41
N ARG A 15 5.38 -8.71 11.98
CA ARG A 15 4.94 -8.13 13.25
C ARG A 15 5.88 -8.49 14.41
N ALA A 16 6.31 -9.74 14.49
CA ALA A 16 7.24 -10.21 15.52
C ALA A 16 8.61 -9.52 15.44
N ARG A 17 9.02 -9.07 14.25
CA ARG A 17 10.26 -8.31 14.01
C ARG A 17 10.08 -6.80 14.21
N GLY A 18 8.91 -6.33 14.58
CA GLY A 18 8.61 -4.92 14.74
C GLY A 18 8.41 -4.16 13.42
N ILE A 19 8.26 -4.87 12.31
CA ILE A 19 7.96 -4.25 11.01
C ILE A 19 6.48 -3.85 11.00
N PRO A 20 6.14 -2.60 10.70
CA PRO A 20 4.76 -2.15 10.65
C PRO A 20 3.97 -2.94 9.60
N VAL A 21 2.86 -3.53 10.03
CA VAL A 21 1.87 -4.16 9.16
C VAL A 21 0.49 -3.61 9.49
N ALA A 22 -0.39 -3.54 8.51
CA ALA A 22 -1.76 -3.09 8.72
C ALA A 22 -2.45 -3.94 9.79
N ARG A 23 -3.23 -3.28 10.65
CA ARG A 23 -4.04 -3.97 11.67
C ARG A 23 -5.03 -4.93 11.00
N PRO A 24 -5.46 -6.01 11.67
CA PRO A 24 -6.37 -7.00 11.08
C PRO A 24 -7.63 -6.39 10.47
N GLN A 25 -8.26 -5.43 11.16
CA GLN A 25 -9.47 -4.76 10.65
C GLN A 25 -9.19 -3.91 9.40
N THR A 26 -8.10 -3.13 9.42
CA THR A 26 -7.68 -2.31 8.29
C THR A 26 -7.32 -3.19 7.09
N PHE A 27 -6.60 -4.28 7.34
CA PHE A 27 -6.21 -5.22 6.29
C PHE A 27 -7.43 -5.90 5.65
N ARG A 28 -8.41 -6.31 6.45
CA ARG A 28 -9.66 -6.86 5.94
C ARG A 28 -10.40 -5.85 5.07
N LEU A 29 -10.55 -4.62 5.54
CA LEU A 29 -11.21 -3.55 4.78
C LEU A 29 -10.47 -3.26 3.47
N LEU A 30 -9.13 -3.22 3.50
CA LEU A 30 -8.29 -3.05 2.32
C LEU A 30 -8.59 -4.13 1.28
N LEU A 31 -8.57 -5.40 1.69
CA LEU A 31 -8.80 -6.53 0.79
C LEU A 31 -10.23 -6.57 0.26
N ASP A 32 -11.22 -6.27 1.09
CA ASP A 32 -12.63 -6.22 0.67
C ASP A 32 -12.86 -5.09 -0.34
N THR A 33 -12.24 -3.93 -0.12
CA THR A 33 -12.29 -2.80 -1.05
C THR A 33 -11.65 -3.17 -2.39
N VAL A 34 -10.47 -3.79 -2.37
CA VAL A 34 -9.78 -4.23 -3.59
C VAL A 34 -10.59 -5.29 -4.35
N ARG A 35 -11.18 -6.26 -3.65
CA ARG A 35 -12.06 -7.26 -4.27
C ARG A 35 -13.26 -6.63 -4.95
N SER A 36 -13.94 -5.71 -4.28
CA SER A 36 -15.12 -5.03 -4.82
C SER A 36 -14.80 -4.14 -6.02
N LEU A 37 -13.69 -3.42 -5.96
CA LEU A 37 -13.25 -2.57 -7.08
C LEU A 37 -12.73 -3.38 -8.26
N ASN A 38 -12.07 -4.51 -7.98
CA ASN A 38 -11.37 -5.35 -8.96
C ASN A 38 -10.43 -4.53 -9.87
N PRO A 39 -9.45 -3.82 -9.30
CA PRO A 39 -8.60 -2.91 -10.05
C PRO A 39 -7.68 -3.65 -11.01
N GLU A 40 -7.30 -2.99 -12.10
CA GLU A 40 -6.26 -3.46 -13.02
C GLU A 40 -4.87 -2.96 -12.62
N ARG A 41 -4.78 -1.76 -12.06
CA ARG A 41 -3.51 -1.15 -11.66
C ARG A 41 -3.60 -0.59 -10.24
N ILE A 42 -2.67 -1.03 -9.41
CA ILE A 42 -2.55 -0.62 -8.01
C ILE A 42 -1.24 0.13 -7.82
N LEU A 43 -1.28 1.24 -7.09
CA LEU A 43 -0.11 1.96 -6.60
C LEU A 43 -0.08 1.85 -5.07
N GLU A 44 1.04 1.43 -4.52
CA GLU A 44 1.27 1.39 -3.07
C GLU A 44 2.43 2.28 -2.66
N ILE A 45 2.19 3.19 -1.73
CA ILE A 45 3.21 4.03 -1.13
C ILE A 45 3.52 3.49 0.27
N GLY A 46 4.74 2.99 0.47
CA GLY A 46 5.13 2.32 1.71
C GLY A 46 4.93 0.82 1.65
N THR A 47 5.62 0.15 0.75
CA THR A 47 5.47 -1.30 0.52
C THR A 47 6.02 -2.14 1.66
N ALA A 48 7.01 -1.64 2.42
CA ALA A 48 7.73 -2.38 3.45
C ALA A 48 8.17 -3.75 2.93
N VAL A 49 7.87 -4.83 3.64
CA VAL A 49 8.25 -6.19 3.22
C VAL A 49 7.22 -6.89 2.34
N GLY A 50 6.24 -6.16 1.82
CA GLY A 50 5.33 -6.65 0.80
C GLY A 50 4.07 -7.36 1.28
N CYS A 51 3.71 -7.26 2.55
CA CYS A 51 2.52 -7.93 3.10
C CYS A 51 1.22 -7.44 2.46
N SER A 52 1.00 -6.11 2.43
CA SER A 52 -0.19 -5.53 1.81
C SER A 52 -0.17 -5.67 0.30
N ALA A 53 1.00 -5.52 -0.33
CA ALA A 53 1.17 -5.76 -1.77
C ALA A 53 0.71 -7.16 -2.16
N ALA A 54 1.19 -8.18 -1.48
CA ALA A 54 0.79 -9.57 -1.71
C ALA A 54 -0.72 -9.78 -1.48
N GLY A 55 -1.25 -9.23 -0.40
CA GLY A 55 -2.68 -9.33 -0.09
C GLY A 55 -3.55 -8.73 -1.19
N MET A 56 -3.22 -7.53 -1.67
CA MET A 56 -3.95 -6.89 -2.76
C MET A 56 -3.87 -7.67 -4.07
N LEU A 57 -2.69 -8.20 -4.41
CA LEU A 57 -2.51 -9.02 -5.61
C LEU A 57 -3.21 -10.38 -5.54
N LEU A 58 -3.31 -10.99 -4.35
CA LEU A 58 -4.12 -12.20 -4.16
C LEU A 58 -5.63 -11.90 -4.22
N ALA A 59 -6.04 -10.74 -3.70
CA ALA A 59 -7.44 -10.31 -3.72
C ALA A 59 -7.93 -9.89 -5.12
N ALA A 60 -7.03 -9.39 -5.97
CA ALA A 60 -7.30 -8.97 -7.35
C ALA A 60 -6.35 -9.70 -8.32
N PRO A 61 -6.69 -10.92 -8.76
CA PRO A 61 -5.76 -11.76 -9.55
C PRO A 61 -5.34 -11.17 -10.90
N ARG A 62 -6.08 -10.20 -11.43
CA ARG A 62 -5.78 -9.53 -12.70
C ARG A 62 -4.96 -8.25 -12.52
N ALA A 63 -4.83 -7.77 -11.28
CA ALA A 63 -4.15 -6.52 -10.99
C ALA A 63 -2.64 -6.62 -11.18
N ARG A 64 -2.04 -5.50 -11.59
CA ARG A 64 -0.61 -5.23 -11.52
C ARG A 64 -0.37 -4.14 -10.47
N LEU A 65 0.69 -4.28 -9.72
CA LEU A 65 1.01 -3.38 -8.61
C LEU A 65 2.36 -2.72 -8.84
N THR A 66 2.41 -1.41 -8.63
CA THR A 66 3.63 -0.64 -8.45
C THR A 66 3.74 -0.24 -6.99
N GLY A 67 4.81 -0.65 -6.33
CA GLY A 67 5.09 -0.30 -4.94
C GLY A 67 6.31 0.60 -4.83
N ILE A 68 6.33 1.46 -3.83
CA ILE A 68 7.45 2.37 -3.56
C ILE A 68 7.81 2.28 -2.09
N ASP A 69 9.10 2.09 -1.79
CA ASP A 69 9.62 2.18 -0.43
C ASP A 69 11.02 2.81 -0.43
N LEU A 70 11.30 3.59 0.60
CA LEU A 70 12.57 4.27 0.77
C LEU A 70 13.68 3.31 1.17
N GLN A 71 13.36 2.23 1.90
CA GLN A 71 14.33 1.31 2.46
C GLN A 71 14.67 0.17 1.50
N GLU A 72 15.91 0.11 1.07
CA GLU A 72 16.38 -0.90 0.12
C GLU A 72 16.21 -2.33 0.63
N ASP A 73 16.50 -2.58 1.92
CA ASP A 73 16.34 -3.90 2.51
C ASP A 73 14.88 -4.36 2.50
N CYS A 74 13.95 -3.45 2.78
CA CYS A 74 12.52 -3.74 2.70
C CYS A 74 12.10 -4.06 1.26
N CYS A 75 12.57 -3.31 0.28
CA CYS A 75 12.26 -3.56 -1.13
C CYS A 75 12.78 -4.93 -1.60
N ARG A 76 13.98 -5.29 -1.20
CA ARG A 76 14.56 -6.61 -1.51
C ARG A 76 13.70 -7.72 -0.91
N GLU A 77 13.38 -7.63 0.38
CA GLU A 77 12.56 -8.61 1.08
C GLU A 77 11.14 -8.67 0.49
N ALA A 78 10.56 -7.53 0.13
CA ALA A 78 9.27 -7.49 -0.54
C ALA A 78 9.26 -8.29 -1.85
N ARG A 79 10.31 -8.13 -2.67
CA ARG A 79 10.44 -8.91 -3.91
C ARG A 79 10.56 -10.40 -3.65
N GLU A 80 11.35 -10.81 -2.66
CA GLU A 80 11.49 -12.21 -2.25
C GLU A 80 10.16 -12.81 -1.77
N ASN A 81 9.43 -12.08 -0.94
CA ASN A 81 8.12 -12.49 -0.44
C ASN A 81 7.08 -12.60 -1.56
N LEU A 82 7.10 -11.67 -2.52
CA LEU A 82 6.22 -11.72 -3.68
C LEU A 82 6.52 -12.90 -4.61
N VAL A 83 7.80 -13.29 -4.73
CA VAL A 83 8.18 -14.54 -5.42
C VAL A 83 7.62 -15.75 -4.71
N ALA A 84 7.82 -15.85 -3.39
CA ALA A 84 7.32 -16.97 -2.59
C ALA A 84 5.80 -17.12 -2.67
N LEU A 85 5.06 -16.00 -2.72
CA LEU A 85 3.60 -15.98 -2.84
C LEU A 85 3.08 -16.06 -4.30
N GLY A 86 3.96 -16.20 -5.29
CA GLY A 86 3.58 -16.31 -6.69
C GLY A 86 2.99 -15.05 -7.30
N CYS A 87 3.36 -13.88 -6.79
CA CYS A 87 2.85 -12.58 -7.23
C CYS A 87 3.89 -11.72 -7.98
N ALA A 88 5.14 -12.16 -8.04
CA ALA A 88 6.27 -11.35 -8.51
C ALA A 88 6.10 -10.80 -9.93
N GLU A 89 5.53 -11.57 -10.85
CA GLU A 89 5.35 -11.15 -12.26
C GLU A 89 4.34 -10.00 -12.42
N ARG A 90 3.54 -9.73 -11.39
CA ARG A 90 2.54 -8.67 -11.37
C ARG A 90 2.90 -7.50 -10.48
N ALA A 91 4.12 -7.48 -9.94
CA ALA A 91 4.59 -6.47 -9.02
C ALA A 91 5.88 -5.81 -9.50
N LEU A 92 5.95 -4.50 -9.42
CA LEU A 92 7.13 -3.71 -9.64
C LEU A 92 7.40 -2.87 -8.39
N ILE A 93 8.50 -3.14 -7.70
CA ILE A 93 8.87 -2.44 -6.47
C ILE A 93 10.03 -1.48 -6.75
N HIS A 94 9.78 -0.20 -6.56
CA HIS A 94 10.77 0.85 -6.66
C HIS A 94 11.38 1.15 -5.29
N ASN A 95 12.69 1.17 -5.24
CA ASN A 95 13.41 1.69 -4.08
C ASN A 95 13.73 3.17 -4.32
N GLY A 96 13.22 4.03 -3.48
CA GLY A 96 13.47 5.47 -3.56
C GLY A 96 12.45 6.30 -2.79
N ASP A 97 12.64 7.60 -2.84
CA ASP A 97 11.74 8.56 -2.22
C ASP A 97 10.46 8.71 -3.04
N ALA A 98 9.31 8.50 -2.41
CA ALA A 98 8.02 8.65 -3.05
C ALA A 98 7.80 10.06 -3.62
N SER A 99 8.33 11.10 -2.96
CA SER A 99 8.24 12.48 -3.45
C SER A 99 8.94 12.70 -4.79
N GLU A 100 9.93 11.88 -5.11
CA GLU A 100 10.67 11.91 -6.38
C GLU A 100 10.08 10.96 -7.43
N ILE A 101 9.57 9.81 -6.99
CA ILE A 101 9.08 8.77 -7.89
C ILE A 101 7.65 9.07 -8.37
N ILE A 102 6.74 9.48 -7.48
CA ILE A 102 5.34 9.74 -7.85
C ILE A 102 5.21 10.74 -9.01
N PRO A 103 5.94 11.88 -9.03
CA PRO A 103 5.81 12.86 -10.11
C PRO A 103 6.20 12.34 -11.50
N VAL A 104 7.00 11.28 -11.59
CA VAL A 104 7.46 10.71 -12.86
C VAL A 104 6.69 9.45 -13.28
N LEU A 105 5.74 9.00 -12.47
CA LEU A 105 4.85 7.90 -12.84
C LEU A 105 3.90 8.35 -13.96
N SER A 106 3.56 7.42 -14.83
CA SER A 106 2.67 7.65 -15.96
C SER A 106 1.45 6.73 -15.94
N GLY A 107 0.40 7.13 -16.64
CA GLY A 107 -0.85 6.40 -16.70
C GLY A 107 -1.72 6.63 -15.46
N THR A 108 -2.65 5.72 -15.22
CA THR A 108 -3.59 5.80 -14.10
C THR A 108 -3.54 4.53 -13.26
N TYR A 109 -3.89 4.68 -11.99
CA TYR A 109 -4.01 3.59 -11.03
C TYR A 109 -5.43 3.61 -10.46
N ASP A 110 -6.15 2.51 -10.62
CA ASP A 110 -7.54 2.39 -10.14
C ASP A 110 -7.63 2.39 -8.62
N PHE A 111 -6.59 1.90 -7.98
CA PHE A 111 -6.48 1.84 -6.54
C PHE A 111 -5.11 2.36 -6.10
N ILE A 112 -5.12 3.31 -5.17
CA ILE A 112 -3.90 3.86 -4.57
C ILE A 112 -3.96 3.64 -3.08
N PHE A 113 -2.98 2.94 -2.53
CA PHE A 113 -2.84 2.70 -1.11
C PHE A 113 -1.69 3.51 -0.52
N LEU A 114 -2.03 4.43 0.38
CA LEU A 114 -1.07 5.25 1.12
C LEU A 114 -0.81 4.63 2.50
N ASP A 115 0.36 4.03 2.69
CA ASP A 115 0.83 3.47 3.96
C ASP A 115 2.25 3.91 4.29
N GLY A 116 2.68 5.00 3.73
CA GLY A 116 3.99 5.60 3.97
C GLY A 116 4.02 6.59 5.14
N PRO A 117 5.06 7.44 5.22
CA PRO A 117 5.17 8.46 6.25
C PRO A 117 3.98 9.43 6.22
N LYS A 118 3.19 9.45 7.28
CA LYS A 118 1.91 10.19 7.36
C LYS A 118 2.06 11.70 7.20
N GLY A 119 3.17 12.26 7.66
CA GLY A 119 3.45 13.68 7.51
C GLY A 119 3.55 14.16 6.06
N HIS A 120 3.74 13.25 5.11
CA HIS A 120 3.92 13.54 3.69
C HIS A 120 2.67 13.30 2.83
N TYR A 121 1.57 12.80 3.39
CA TYR A 121 0.36 12.48 2.60
C TYR A 121 -0.17 13.69 1.84
N PHE A 122 -0.21 14.85 2.48
CA PHE A 122 -0.66 16.09 1.82
C PHE A 122 0.29 16.54 0.70
N GLU A 123 1.57 16.27 0.83
CA GLU A 123 2.57 16.58 -0.19
C GLU A 123 2.39 15.69 -1.43
N TYR A 124 1.96 14.44 -1.26
CA TYR A 124 1.75 13.50 -2.35
C TYR A 124 0.44 13.75 -3.12
N LEU A 125 -0.60 14.26 -2.47
CA LEU A 125 -1.93 14.38 -3.05
C LEU A 125 -1.97 15.13 -4.40
N PRO A 126 -1.27 16.26 -4.60
CA PRO A 126 -1.28 16.95 -5.89
C PRO A 126 -0.73 16.08 -7.03
N PHE A 127 0.20 15.19 -6.75
CA PHE A 127 0.82 14.29 -7.73
C PHE A 127 0.02 12.98 -7.90
N LEU A 128 -0.68 12.54 -6.86
CA LEU A 128 -1.53 11.34 -6.92
C LEU A 128 -2.86 11.59 -7.61
N LYS A 129 -3.43 12.77 -7.47
CA LYS A 129 -4.72 13.11 -8.07
C LYS A 129 -4.77 12.88 -9.59
N PRO A 130 -3.78 13.31 -10.39
CA PRO A 130 -3.76 13.02 -11.83
C PRO A 130 -3.64 11.54 -12.17
N LEU A 131 -3.10 10.72 -11.25
CA LEU A 131 -2.93 9.28 -11.45
C LEU A 131 -4.20 8.49 -11.14
N LEU A 132 -5.17 9.09 -10.44
CA LEU A 132 -6.41 8.44 -10.03
C LEU A 132 -7.50 8.73 -11.07
N PRO A 133 -8.03 7.70 -11.78
CA PRO A 133 -9.09 7.89 -12.75
C PRO A 133 -10.43 8.10 -12.05
N LYS A 134 -11.43 8.54 -12.82
CA LYS A 134 -12.80 8.60 -12.34
C LYS A 134 -13.27 7.20 -11.89
N GLY A 135 -13.82 7.12 -10.69
CA GLY A 135 -14.22 5.85 -10.07
C GLY A 135 -13.09 5.10 -9.36
N GLY A 136 -11.84 5.60 -9.45
CA GLY A 136 -10.73 5.06 -8.68
C GLY A 136 -10.84 5.38 -7.19
N ILE A 137 -10.13 4.62 -6.37
CA ILE A 137 -10.12 4.75 -4.91
C ILE A 137 -8.73 5.05 -4.41
N LEU A 138 -8.62 6.08 -3.55
CA LEU A 138 -7.44 6.32 -2.73
C LEU A 138 -7.75 5.86 -1.31
N PHE A 139 -7.02 4.88 -0.82
CA PHE A 139 -7.14 4.31 0.51
C PHE A 139 -5.93 4.74 1.33
N ALA A 140 -6.15 5.49 2.40
CA ALA A 140 -5.08 5.94 3.29
C ALA A 140 -5.22 5.28 4.66
N ASP A 141 -4.14 4.67 5.15
CA ASP A 141 -4.10 4.08 6.50
C ASP A 141 -3.77 5.16 7.54
N ASN A 142 -4.34 4.98 8.75
CA ASN A 142 -4.09 5.84 9.92
C ASN A 142 -4.41 7.33 9.70
N VAL A 143 -5.44 7.65 8.93
CA VAL A 143 -5.91 9.03 8.73
C VAL A 143 -6.40 9.69 10.03
N PRO A 144 -7.08 8.99 10.97
CA PRO A 144 -7.37 9.54 12.29
C PRO A 144 -6.09 9.72 13.10
N PHE A 145 -5.36 10.77 12.82
CA PHE A 145 -4.13 11.09 13.53
C PHE A 145 -4.43 11.94 14.77
N PHE A 146 -4.19 11.38 15.96
CA PHE A 146 -4.48 12.00 17.25
C PHE A 146 -5.91 12.54 17.43
N GLY A 147 -6.90 11.89 16.81
CA GLY A 147 -8.30 12.27 16.91
C GLY A 147 -8.72 13.49 16.06
N TYR A 148 -7.85 13.99 15.19
CA TYR A 148 -8.18 15.15 14.36
C TYR A 148 -9.25 14.84 13.31
N ALA A 149 -9.25 13.64 12.75
CA ALA A 149 -10.21 13.23 11.72
C ALA A 149 -11.60 12.96 12.31
N ASP A 150 -11.66 12.52 13.56
CA ASP A 150 -12.93 12.20 14.26
C ASP A 150 -13.53 13.44 14.95
N GLY A 151 -12.87 14.58 14.88
CA GLY A 151 -13.33 15.82 15.54
C GLY A 151 -13.09 15.86 17.04
N GLU A 152 -12.42 14.88 17.63
CA GLU A 152 -12.08 14.86 19.06
C GLU A 152 -11.07 15.96 19.43
N ARG A 153 -10.26 16.38 18.48
CA ARG A 153 -9.28 17.47 18.65
C ARG A 153 -9.35 18.42 17.46
N LYS A 154 -9.18 19.70 17.74
CA LYS A 154 -9.04 20.72 16.69
C LYS A 154 -7.62 20.67 16.15
N ALA A 155 -7.49 20.70 14.82
CA ALA A 155 -6.18 20.84 14.18
C ALA A 155 -5.49 22.13 14.64
N PRO A 156 -4.17 22.13 14.85
CA PRO A 156 -3.45 23.36 15.16
C PRO A 156 -3.65 24.38 14.04
N ARG A 157 -3.93 25.62 14.40
CA ARG A 157 -3.98 26.71 13.41
C ARG A 157 -2.58 26.93 12.87
N ARG A 158 -2.47 26.97 11.56
CA ARG A 158 -1.22 27.35 10.88
C ARG A 158 -0.91 28.82 11.12
#